data_3fedf4d3bf6734339e8691d4d3843aaa
#
_entry.id   3fedf4d3bf6734339e8691d4d3843aaa
#
_cell.length_a   1.000
_cell.length_b   1.000
_cell.length_c   1.000
_cell.angle_alpha   90.00
_cell.angle_beta   90.00
_cell.angle_gamma   90.00
#
_symmetry.space_group_name_H-M   'P 1'
#
loop_
_entity.id
_entity.type
_entity.pdbx_description
1 polymer ?
#
loop_
_entity_poly.entity_id
_entity_poly.type
_entity_poly.pdbx_seq_one_letter_code
_entity_poly.pdbx_strand_id
1 'polypeptide(L)'
;MTINNKYAKEDQEFETINGLYLHRRKDGLFYKKHAKKPFSGVALAYGKKGQLTCKTHLKNGLRHGLTEGFKQENGQTLFRASFNQGVIDLSQGREIFGEGHASWRTHVENGITIEEECDVKGRLLKRSYFEQERGPFDLNPIYGAPISKNTHSLSV
;
A
#
# COMPACT_ATOMS: atom_id res chain seq x y z
N MET A 1 21.52 -0.71 -16.22
CA MET A 1 20.14 -1.17 -15.95
C MET A 1 19.33 -0.01 -15.44
N THR A 2 18.58 0.63 -16.31
CA THR A 2 17.68 1.70 -15.91
C THR A 2 16.46 1.07 -15.29
N ILE A 3 16.33 1.17 -13.97
CA ILE A 3 15.06 0.89 -13.31
C ILE A 3 14.12 1.99 -13.80
N ASN A 4 13.21 1.64 -14.70
CA ASN A 4 12.10 2.52 -15.05
C ASN A 4 11.26 2.70 -13.78
N ASN A 5 11.57 3.75 -13.05
CA ASN A 5 10.78 4.17 -11.91
C ASN A 5 9.49 4.77 -12.45
N LYS A 6 8.55 3.88 -12.80
CA LYS A 6 7.20 4.21 -13.27
C LYS A 6 6.47 5.16 -12.30
N TYR A 7 6.94 5.21 -11.07
CA TYR A 7 6.35 6.03 -10.00
C TYR A 7 6.96 7.43 -9.89
N ALA A 8 8.19 7.65 -10.41
CA ALA A 8 8.86 8.95 -10.29
C ALA A 8 8.27 10.04 -11.19
N LYS A 9 7.53 9.68 -12.24
CA LYS A 9 6.89 10.64 -13.14
C LYS A 9 5.53 11.13 -12.63
N GLU A 10 4.84 10.34 -11.81
CA GLU A 10 3.51 10.70 -11.29
C GLU A 10 3.59 11.77 -10.19
N ASP A 11 4.68 11.82 -9.43
CA ASP A 11 4.85 12.78 -8.32
C ASP A 11 5.05 14.24 -8.78
N GLN A 12 5.42 14.47 -10.03
CA GLN A 12 5.73 15.83 -10.53
C GLN A 12 4.49 16.60 -11.02
N GLU A 13 3.38 15.92 -11.29
CA GLU A 13 2.17 16.54 -11.85
C GLU A 13 1.06 16.75 -10.83
N PHE A 14 1.19 16.24 -9.59
CA PHE A 14 0.12 16.27 -8.60
C PHE A 14 0.40 17.22 -7.45
N GLU A 15 -0.64 17.93 -7.04
CA GLU A 15 -0.64 18.72 -5.83
C GLU A 15 -0.35 17.84 -4.61
N THR A 16 0.55 18.31 -3.74
CA THR A 16 0.83 17.66 -2.46
C THR A 16 0.15 18.42 -1.33
N ILE A 17 -0.54 17.70 -0.45
CA ILE A 17 -1.28 18.28 0.66
C ILE A 17 -1.01 17.52 1.97
N ASN A 18 -1.05 18.24 3.10
CA ASN A 18 -1.15 17.58 4.40
C ASN A 18 -2.54 16.94 4.54
N GLY A 19 -2.58 15.66 4.85
CA GLY A 19 -3.81 14.87 4.96
C GLY A 19 -4.81 15.39 5.99
N LEU A 20 -4.37 16.20 6.97
CA LEU A 20 -5.25 16.87 7.92
C LEU A 20 -6.23 17.86 7.25
N TYR A 21 -5.90 18.34 6.06
CA TYR A 21 -6.77 19.25 5.30
C TYR A 21 -7.72 18.51 4.34
N LEU A 22 -7.71 17.18 4.35
CA LEU A 22 -8.64 16.36 3.59
C LEU A 22 -9.74 15.83 4.52
N HIS A 23 -10.96 15.85 4.01
CA HIS A 23 -12.14 15.34 4.70
C HIS A 23 -12.83 14.28 3.84
N ARG A 24 -13.10 13.13 4.45
CA ARG A 24 -13.91 12.09 3.81
C ARG A 24 -15.38 12.46 3.96
N ARG A 25 -16.09 12.59 2.84
CA ARG A 25 -17.54 12.88 2.81
C ARG A 25 -18.36 11.58 2.80
N LYS A 26 -19.69 11.74 2.85
CA LYS A 26 -20.64 10.61 2.89
C LYS A 26 -20.58 9.72 1.65
N ASP A 27 -20.14 10.25 0.51
CA ASP A 27 -19.89 9.49 -0.72
C ASP A 27 -18.62 8.60 -0.68
N GLY A 28 -17.88 8.67 0.44
CA GLY A 28 -16.64 7.91 0.65
C GLY A 28 -15.40 8.54 0.02
N LEU A 29 -15.52 9.69 -0.64
CA LEU A 29 -14.43 10.37 -1.32
C LEU A 29 -13.76 11.43 -0.43
N PHE A 30 -12.47 11.66 -0.66
CA PHE A 30 -11.71 12.71 0.01
C PHE A 30 -11.76 14.03 -0.75
N TYR A 31 -11.99 15.10 -0.01
CA TYR A 31 -12.09 16.48 -0.50
C TYR A 31 -11.25 17.42 0.35
N LYS A 32 -10.72 18.48 -0.27
CA LYS A 32 -10.30 19.67 0.48
C LYS A 32 -11.53 20.33 1.11
N LYS A 33 -11.32 21.02 2.22
CA LYS A 33 -12.38 21.81 2.85
C LYS A 33 -13.00 22.79 1.82
N HIS A 34 -14.33 22.79 1.73
CA HIS A 34 -15.11 23.61 0.80
C HIS A 34 -14.92 23.32 -0.71
N ALA A 35 -14.12 22.33 -1.09
CA ALA A 35 -13.97 21.96 -2.50
C ALA A 35 -15.25 21.31 -3.04
N LYS A 36 -15.58 21.59 -4.29
CA LYS A 36 -16.73 20.98 -5.00
C LYS A 36 -16.33 19.64 -5.65
N LYS A 37 -15.05 19.50 -6.01
CA LYS A 37 -14.53 18.29 -6.65
C LYS A 37 -13.70 17.47 -5.67
N PRO A 38 -13.70 16.13 -5.77
CA PRO A 38 -12.82 15.27 -5.02
C PRO A 38 -11.35 15.62 -5.27
N PHE A 39 -10.51 15.36 -4.28
CA PHE A 39 -9.08 15.65 -4.36
C PHE A 39 -8.35 14.62 -5.23
N SER A 40 -7.46 15.13 -6.09
CA SER A 40 -6.46 14.33 -6.79
C SER A 40 -5.07 14.88 -6.48
N GLY A 41 -4.16 14.04 -6.04
CA GLY A 41 -2.81 14.45 -5.67
C GLY A 41 -2.18 13.52 -4.65
N VAL A 42 -1.19 14.02 -3.93
CA VAL A 42 -0.46 13.29 -2.90
C VAL A 42 -0.84 13.82 -1.52
N ALA A 43 -1.35 12.96 -0.66
CA ALA A 43 -1.62 13.27 0.74
C ALA A 43 -0.50 12.75 1.64
N LEU A 44 0.01 13.61 2.51
CA LEU A 44 1.05 13.30 3.48
C LEU A 44 0.47 13.34 4.89
N ALA A 45 0.75 12.31 5.68
CA ALA A 45 0.43 12.28 7.10
C ALA A 45 1.70 12.39 7.94
N TYR A 46 1.62 13.12 9.03
CA TYR A 46 2.73 13.37 9.93
C TYR A 46 2.41 12.92 11.34
N GLY A 47 3.40 12.38 12.04
CA GLY A 47 3.32 12.04 13.45
C GLY A 47 3.41 13.26 14.37
N LYS A 48 3.28 13.02 15.66
CA LYS A 48 3.28 14.07 16.70
C LYS A 48 4.56 14.93 16.73
N LYS A 49 5.68 14.39 16.29
CA LYS A 49 6.97 15.08 16.22
C LYS A 49 7.27 15.67 14.84
N GLY A 50 6.29 15.72 13.94
CA GLY A 50 6.44 16.27 12.59
C GLY A 50 7.10 15.34 11.57
N GLN A 51 7.37 14.09 11.91
CA GLN A 51 7.93 13.10 10.99
C GLN A 51 6.86 12.56 10.06
N LEU A 52 7.22 12.28 8.80
CA LEU A 52 6.34 11.66 7.82
C LEU A 52 6.01 10.23 8.25
N THR A 53 4.73 9.90 8.32
CA THR A 53 4.24 8.58 8.69
C THR A 53 3.49 7.86 7.57
N CYS A 54 2.94 8.61 6.61
CA CYS A 54 2.27 8.03 5.46
C CYS A 54 2.30 8.96 4.25
N LYS A 55 2.45 8.37 3.08
CA LYS A 55 2.32 9.03 1.78
C LYS A 55 1.31 8.24 0.93
N THR A 56 0.27 8.90 0.47
CA THR A 56 -0.81 8.27 -0.30
C THR A 56 -1.13 9.06 -1.55
N HIS A 57 -1.19 8.39 -2.69
CA HIS A 57 -1.71 8.96 -3.93
C HIS A 57 -3.23 8.83 -3.98
N LEU A 58 -3.89 9.91 -4.35
CA LEU A 58 -5.33 9.99 -4.52
C LEU A 58 -5.68 10.43 -5.94
N LYS A 59 -6.72 9.85 -6.49
CA LYS A 59 -7.31 10.25 -7.78
C LYS A 59 -8.83 10.29 -7.62
N ASN A 60 -9.40 11.44 -7.93
CA ASN A 60 -10.84 11.67 -7.77
C ASN A 60 -11.37 11.26 -6.38
N GLY A 61 -10.60 11.56 -5.32
CA GLY A 61 -10.96 11.30 -3.94
C GLY A 61 -10.78 9.86 -3.46
N LEU A 62 -10.23 8.98 -4.26
CA LEU A 62 -9.94 7.59 -3.90
C LEU A 62 -8.43 7.32 -3.92
N ARG A 63 -7.96 6.39 -3.09
CA ARG A 63 -6.59 5.90 -3.20
C ARG A 63 -6.38 5.29 -4.57
N HIS A 64 -5.33 5.73 -5.25
CA HIS A 64 -4.97 5.28 -6.58
C HIS A 64 -3.47 5.42 -6.79
N GLY A 65 -2.78 4.32 -7.06
CA GLY A 65 -1.33 4.28 -7.06
C GLY A 65 -0.75 3.90 -5.70
N LEU A 66 0.47 4.30 -5.44
CA LEU A 66 1.26 3.86 -4.28
C LEU A 66 0.79 4.53 -2.98
N THR A 67 0.69 3.73 -1.93
CA THR A 67 0.62 4.17 -0.53
C THR A 67 1.79 3.57 0.24
N GLU A 68 2.51 4.42 0.96
CA GLU A 68 3.66 4.03 1.79
C GLU A 68 3.45 4.48 3.23
N GLY A 69 3.77 3.59 4.17
CA GLY A 69 3.80 3.90 5.60
C GLY A 69 5.22 3.85 6.15
N PHE A 70 5.52 4.68 7.13
CA PHE A 70 6.85 4.84 7.70
C PHE A 70 6.84 4.78 9.22
N LYS A 71 7.89 4.22 9.81
CA LYS A 71 8.10 4.23 11.26
C LYS A 71 8.34 5.65 11.77
N GLN A 72 7.71 6.00 12.88
CA GLN A 72 7.86 7.31 13.50
C GLN A 72 9.27 7.54 14.06
N GLU A 73 9.93 6.47 14.54
CA GLU A 73 11.20 6.58 15.24
C GLU A 73 12.39 6.85 14.31
N ASN A 74 12.37 6.28 13.11
CA ASN A 74 13.54 6.28 12.21
C ASN A 74 13.23 6.51 10.74
N GLY A 75 11.94 6.66 10.36
CA GLY A 75 11.53 6.87 8.97
C GLY A 75 11.65 5.64 8.06
N GLN A 76 11.95 4.46 8.61
CA GLN A 76 12.00 3.24 7.82
C GLN A 76 10.62 2.89 7.28
N THR A 77 10.58 2.36 6.06
CA THR A 77 9.34 1.90 5.45
C THR A 77 8.74 0.73 6.23
N LEU A 78 7.47 0.87 6.62
CA LEU A 78 6.67 -0.20 7.24
C LEU A 78 5.93 -1.02 6.21
N PHE A 79 5.36 -0.37 5.21
CA PHE A 79 4.65 -1.04 4.15
C PHE A 79 4.61 -0.22 2.87
N ARG A 80 4.39 -0.90 1.77
CA ARG A 80 4.03 -0.35 0.46
C ARG A 80 2.87 -1.14 -0.11
N ALA A 81 1.87 -0.45 -0.62
CA ALA A 81 0.74 -1.09 -1.28
C ALA A 81 0.27 -0.22 -2.43
N SER A 82 -0.11 -0.85 -3.53
CA SER A 82 -0.74 -0.17 -4.67
C SER A 82 -2.25 -0.27 -4.58
N PHE A 83 -2.93 0.80 -4.98
CA PHE A 83 -4.38 0.89 -5.00
C PHE A 83 -4.87 1.25 -6.39
N ASN A 84 -6.05 0.76 -6.72
CA ASN A 84 -6.79 1.13 -7.91
C ASN A 84 -8.22 1.50 -7.49
N GLN A 85 -8.60 2.76 -7.66
CA GLN A 85 -9.92 3.30 -7.31
C GLN A 85 -10.40 2.90 -5.90
N GLY A 86 -9.54 3.07 -4.90
CA GLY A 86 -9.84 2.81 -3.50
C GLY A 86 -9.65 1.36 -3.05
N VAL A 87 -9.37 0.43 -3.96
CA VAL A 87 -9.16 -0.99 -3.67
C VAL A 87 -7.69 -1.34 -3.84
N ILE A 88 -7.17 -2.19 -2.94
CA ILE A 88 -5.79 -2.66 -3.07
C ILE A 88 -5.60 -3.45 -4.36
N ASP A 89 -4.57 -3.12 -5.12
CA ASP A 89 -4.21 -3.78 -6.37
C ASP A 89 -3.03 -4.73 -6.15
N LEU A 90 -3.34 -5.97 -5.83
CA LEU A 90 -2.33 -7.00 -5.60
C LEU A 90 -1.59 -7.43 -6.87
N SER A 91 -2.08 -7.06 -8.07
CA SER A 91 -1.31 -7.29 -9.31
C SER A 91 -0.02 -6.47 -9.34
N GLN A 92 0.00 -5.33 -8.64
CA GLN A 92 1.19 -4.48 -8.45
C GLN A 92 1.99 -4.84 -7.20
N GLY A 93 1.45 -5.72 -6.36
CA GLY A 93 2.06 -6.18 -5.14
C GLY A 93 1.83 -5.31 -3.91
N ARG A 94 2.10 -5.92 -2.78
CA ARG A 94 2.13 -5.30 -1.45
C ARG A 94 3.37 -5.79 -0.73
N GLU A 95 4.08 -4.89 -0.05
CA GLU A 95 5.20 -5.26 0.81
C GLU A 95 4.93 -4.77 2.24
N ILE A 96 5.21 -5.63 3.21
CA ILE A 96 5.21 -5.29 4.64
C ILE A 96 6.58 -5.61 5.18
N PHE A 97 7.17 -4.66 5.92
CA PHE A 97 8.50 -4.79 6.51
C PHE A 97 8.38 -5.01 8.02
N GLY A 98 8.83 -6.16 8.49
CA GLY A 98 8.90 -6.47 9.91
C GLY A 98 10.03 -5.76 10.64
N GLU A 99 9.95 -5.73 11.97
CA GLU A 99 11.03 -5.23 12.78
C GLU A 99 12.26 -6.13 12.66
N GLY A 100 13.31 -5.54 12.11
CA GLY A 100 14.66 -6.06 12.16
C GLY A 100 15.03 -7.17 11.20
N HIS A 101 14.11 -7.93 10.58
CA HIS A 101 14.56 -9.19 10.00
C HIS A 101 13.85 -9.70 8.77
N ALA A 102 12.59 -9.40 8.53
CA ALA A 102 11.88 -9.98 7.42
C ALA A 102 10.98 -8.98 6.70
N SER A 103 10.82 -9.16 5.42
CA SER A 103 9.79 -8.52 4.63
C SER A 103 8.84 -9.56 4.07
N TRP A 104 7.57 -9.20 3.95
CA TRP A 104 6.55 -10.01 3.31
C TRP A 104 6.08 -9.29 2.06
N ARG A 105 6.13 -10.00 0.95
CA ARG A 105 5.61 -9.53 -0.33
C ARG A 105 4.38 -10.35 -0.68
N THR A 106 3.33 -9.68 -1.10
CA THR A 106 2.11 -10.32 -1.59
C THR A 106 1.80 -9.78 -2.97
N HIS A 107 1.59 -10.66 -3.93
CA HIS A 107 1.13 -10.30 -5.27
C HIS A 107 0.21 -11.36 -5.84
N VAL A 108 -0.51 -11.01 -6.89
CA VAL A 108 -1.38 -11.93 -7.62
C VAL A 108 -0.83 -12.16 -9.01
N GLU A 109 -0.67 -13.41 -9.37
CA GLU A 109 -0.23 -13.85 -10.69
C GLU A 109 -1.15 -14.97 -11.19
N ASN A 110 -1.77 -14.78 -12.35
CA ASN A 110 -2.71 -15.74 -12.95
C ASN A 110 -3.83 -16.18 -12.00
N GLY A 111 -4.38 -15.26 -11.19
CA GLY A 111 -5.45 -15.57 -10.24
C GLY A 111 -5.00 -16.27 -8.96
N ILE A 112 -3.70 -16.50 -8.78
CA ILE A 112 -3.11 -17.09 -7.59
C ILE A 112 -2.46 -15.97 -6.77
N THR A 113 -2.77 -15.89 -5.48
CA THR A 113 -2.07 -15.02 -4.54
C THR A 113 -0.79 -15.70 -4.10
N ILE A 114 0.32 -15.02 -4.26
CA ILE A 114 1.64 -15.47 -3.85
C ILE A 114 2.12 -14.60 -2.69
N GLU A 115 2.48 -15.24 -1.60
CA GLU A 115 3.15 -14.59 -0.46
C GLU A 115 4.59 -15.08 -0.34
N GLU A 116 5.50 -14.13 -0.22
CA GLU A 116 6.92 -14.38 -0.08
C GLU A 116 7.42 -13.75 1.22
N GLU A 117 8.10 -14.54 2.02
CA GLU A 117 8.88 -14.07 3.15
C GLU A 117 10.34 -13.97 2.74
N CYS A 118 10.94 -12.82 2.95
CA CYS A 118 12.33 -12.54 2.62
C CYS A 118 13.11 -12.08 3.85
N ASP A 119 14.41 -12.41 3.90
CA ASP A 119 15.32 -11.89 4.91
C ASP A 119 15.66 -10.39 4.67
N VAL A 120 16.44 -9.81 5.58
CA VAL A 120 16.88 -8.40 5.50
C VAL A 120 17.69 -8.08 4.24
N LYS A 121 18.27 -9.08 3.60
CA LYS A 121 19.02 -8.95 2.33
C LYS A 121 18.13 -9.16 1.11
N GLY A 122 16.82 -9.39 1.30
CA GLY A 122 15.87 -9.64 0.22
C GLY A 122 15.90 -11.06 -0.33
N ARG A 123 16.60 -12.01 0.35
CA ARG A 123 16.64 -13.41 -0.07
C ARG A 123 15.36 -14.11 0.35
N LEU A 124 14.76 -14.85 -0.57
CA LEU A 124 13.55 -15.62 -0.33
C LEU A 124 13.78 -16.72 0.71
N LEU A 125 13.01 -16.67 1.80
CA LEU A 125 12.99 -17.69 2.86
C LEU A 125 11.84 -18.67 2.69
N LYS A 126 10.68 -18.16 2.30
CA LYS A 126 9.45 -18.96 2.16
C LYS A 126 8.57 -18.38 1.07
N ARG A 127 7.89 -19.25 0.34
CA ARG A 127 6.84 -18.88 -0.62
C ARG A 127 5.60 -19.73 -0.37
N SER A 128 4.47 -19.09 -0.31
CA SER A 128 3.15 -19.72 -0.11
C SER A 128 2.21 -19.29 -1.22
N TYR A 129 1.32 -20.18 -1.63
CA TYR A 129 0.36 -19.97 -2.71
C TYR A 129 -1.04 -20.13 -2.15
N PHE A 130 -1.93 -19.19 -2.50
CA PHE A 130 -3.32 -19.19 -2.07
C PHE A 130 -4.21 -19.04 -3.30
N GLU A 131 -5.17 -19.94 -3.45
CA GLU A 131 -6.24 -19.71 -4.39
C GLU A 131 -7.11 -18.57 -3.88
N GLN A 132 -7.40 -17.61 -4.75
CA GLN A 132 -8.21 -16.47 -4.39
C GLN A 132 -9.67 -16.90 -4.25
N GLU A 133 -10.07 -17.30 -3.04
CA GLU A 133 -11.48 -17.38 -2.72
C GLU A 133 -12.04 -15.97 -2.57
N ARG A 134 -12.68 -15.53 -3.63
CA ARG A 134 -13.62 -14.43 -3.79
C ARG A 134 -13.67 -13.38 -2.68
N GLY A 135 -13.15 -12.23 -2.95
CA GLY A 135 -13.57 -10.97 -2.37
C GLY A 135 -12.40 -10.03 -2.13
N PRO A 136 -12.39 -8.86 -2.79
CA PRO A 136 -11.38 -7.82 -2.56
C PRO A 136 -11.55 -7.13 -1.22
N PHE A 137 -12.51 -7.53 -0.40
CA PHE A 137 -12.96 -6.78 0.77
C PHE A 137 -12.29 -7.17 2.09
N ASP A 138 -11.64 -8.33 2.17
CA ASP A 138 -11.13 -8.86 3.44
C ASP A 138 -9.66 -8.47 3.72
N LEU A 139 -9.02 -7.74 2.83
CA LEU A 139 -7.65 -7.30 3.01
C LEU A 139 -7.64 -5.86 3.54
N ASN A 140 -7.69 -5.72 4.87
CA ASN A 140 -7.32 -4.47 5.51
C ASN A 140 -5.79 -4.35 5.42
N PRO A 141 -5.22 -3.48 4.57
CA PRO A 141 -3.77 -3.39 4.37
C PRO A 141 -3.03 -2.92 5.62
N ILE A 142 -3.73 -2.38 6.61
CA ILE A 142 -3.14 -1.82 7.81
C ILE A 142 -3.04 -2.88 8.93
N TYR A 143 -3.91 -3.89 8.92
CA TYR A 143 -4.00 -4.89 10.00
C TYR A 143 -4.05 -6.33 9.48
N GLY A 144 -3.83 -6.53 8.19
CA GLY A 144 -4.20 -7.77 7.54
C GLY A 144 -3.19 -8.89 7.70
N ALA A 145 -3.36 -9.72 8.70
CA ALA A 145 -3.08 -11.12 8.49
C ALA A 145 -4.08 -11.66 7.45
N PRO A 146 -3.65 -12.37 6.40
CA PRO A 146 -4.57 -12.97 5.44
C PRO A 146 -5.45 -13.98 6.17
N ILE A 147 -6.76 -13.79 6.10
CA ILE A 147 -7.72 -14.81 6.55
C ILE A 147 -7.83 -15.80 5.39
N SER A 148 -6.92 -16.76 5.35
CA SER A 148 -7.02 -17.89 4.44
C SER A 148 -7.12 -19.15 5.25
N LYS A 149 -8.18 -19.92 5.01
CA LYS A 149 -8.43 -21.21 5.66
C LYS A 149 -7.86 -22.41 4.89
N ASN A 150 -7.35 -22.20 3.68
CA ASN A 150 -6.81 -23.29 2.85
C ASN A 150 -5.44 -22.91 2.33
N THR A 151 -4.41 -23.31 3.05
CA THR A 151 -3.03 -23.13 2.66
C THR A 151 -2.47 -24.41 2.09
N HIS A 152 -2.13 -24.43 0.81
CA HIS A 152 -1.15 -25.37 0.28
C HIS A 152 0.21 -24.66 0.33
N SER A 153 0.99 -24.93 1.36
CA SER A 153 2.38 -24.47 1.44
C SER A 153 3.28 -25.45 0.71
N LEU A 154 3.89 -25.01 -0.37
CA LEU A 154 5.06 -25.68 -0.94
C LEU A 154 6.30 -24.98 -0.37
N SER A 155 6.98 -25.63 0.55
CA SER A 155 8.31 -25.21 0.99
C SER A 155 9.31 -25.46 -0.14
N VAL A 156 10.05 -24.41 -0.49
CA VAL A 156 11.19 -24.47 -1.42
C VAL A 156 12.46 -24.71 -0.62
#